data_bee1061651293c71b4c46e7bc67397ed
#
_entry.id   bee1061651293c71b4c46e7bc67397ed
#
_cell.length_a   1.000
_cell.length_b   1.000
_cell.length_c   1.000
_cell.angle_alpha   90.00
_cell.angle_beta   90.00
_cell.angle_gamma   90.00
#
_symmetry.space_group_name_H-M   'P 1'
#
loop_
_entity.id
_entity.type
_entity.pdbx_description
1 polymer ?
#
loop_
_entity_poly.entity_id
_entity_poly.type
_entity_poly.pdbx_seq_one_letter_code
_entity_poly.pdbx_strand_id
1 'polypeptide(L)'
;MERADSAADEEQVFVTLTVADQLCGVPVLGVRDILGEQAITRIPLAPPEIAGSLNLRGRIVTAIDLRRRLQLPAAPSGEKRMSVVAEQGGELYALLVDQVSEVMSLKSSAFEQNPPTLTKTWAAFSTGVYRLDGRLLVVLDVGKLLNMADAG
;
A
#
# COMPACT_ATOMS: atom_id res chain seq x y z
N MET A 1 32.77 12.46 12.37
CA MET A 1 32.41 11.65 12.62
C MET A 1 31.23 11.01 12.20
N GLU A 2 30.72 10.23 12.81
CA GLU A 2 29.68 9.41 12.40
C GLU A 2 28.42 10.09 12.10
N ARG A 3 28.35 11.36 12.36
CA ARG A 3 27.14 12.03 12.14
C ARG A 3 26.71 11.99 10.72
N ALA A 4 27.61 12.26 9.82
CA ALA A 4 27.30 12.26 8.41
C ALA A 4 26.93 10.88 7.92
N ASP A 5 27.53 9.87 8.52
CA ASP A 5 27.24 8.52 8.12
C ASP A 5 25.91 8.05 8.65
N SER A 6 25.47 8.59 9.78
CA SER A 6 24.24 8.12 10.33
C SER A 6 23.05 8.50 9.49
N ALA A 7 23.09 9.59 8.74
CA ALA A 7 21.98 9.93 7.86
C ALA A 7 21.84 8.90 6.75
N ALA A 8 22.95 8.44 6.18
CA ALA A 8 22.92 7.44 5.12
C ALA A 8 22.53 6.07 5.64
N ASP A 9 22.83 5.80 6.91
CA ASP A 9 22.52 4.52 7.52
C ASP A 9 21.19 4.51 8.24
N GLU A 10 20.47 5.62 8.21
CA GLU A 10 19.17 5.68 8.82
C GLU A 10 18.26 4.61 8.24
N GLU A 11 17.48 3.99 9.08
CA GLU A 11 16.57 2.96 8.64
C GLU A 11 15.15 3.46 8.62
N GLN A 12 14.40 3.01 7.63
CA GLN A 12 12.98 3.24 7.59
C GLN A 12 12.28 1.90 7.76
N VAL A 13 11.14 1.95 8.44
CA VAL A 13 10.39 0.74 8.73
C VAL A 13 9.16 0.69 7.86
N PHE A 14 8.96 -0.45 7.23
CA PHE A 14 7.86 -0.65 6.30
C PHE A 14 7.02 -1.85 6.72
N VAL A 15 5.70 -1.71 6.57
CA VAL A 15 4.83 -2.87 6.58
C VAL A 15 4.88 -3.44 5.17
N THR A 16 5.26 -4.71 5.04
CA THR A 16 5.35 -5.32 3.71
C THR A 16 4.06 -6.08 3.42
N LEU A 17 3.70 -6.09 2.15
CA LEU A 17 2.47 -6.72 1.69
C LEU A 17 2.66 -7.16 0.25
N THR A 18 1.74 -7.97 -0.24
CA THR A 18 1.76 -8.37 -1.64
C THR A 18 0.45 -8.02 -2.30
N VAL A 19 0.55 -7.60 -3.55
CA VAL A 19 -0.59 -7.37 -4.42
C VAL A 19 -0.23 -7.99 -5.76
N ALA A 20 -1.00 -9.00 -6.20
CA ALA A 20 -0.76 -9.70 -7.46
C ALA A 20 0.71 -10.16 -7.55
N ASP A 21 1.19 -10.77 -6.49
CA ASP A 21 2.55 -11.33 -6.37
C ASP A 21 3.67 -10.29 -6.31
N GLN A 22 3.36 -9.00 -6.39
CA GLN A 22 4.38 -7.96 -6.24
C GLN A 22 4.54 -7.62 -4.78
N LEU A 23 5.78 -7.68 -4.29
CA LEU A 23 6.09 -7.27 -2.93
C LEU A 23 6.11 -5.76 -2.85
N CYS A 24 5.42 -5.22 -1.86
CA CYS A 24 5.29 -3.78 -1.68
C CYS A 24 5.58 -3.42 -0.23
N GLY A 25 5.90 -2.16 -0.01
CA GLY A 25 6.10 -1.65 1.34
C GLY A 25 5.34 -0.35 1.54
N VAL A 26 4.78 -0.19 2.72
CA VAL A 26 4.14 1.06 3.13
C VAL A 26 4.85 1.54 4.37
N PRO A 27 5.28 2.81 4.42
CA PRO A 27 5.96 3.30 5.63
C PRO A 27 5.07 3.10 6.85
N VAL A 28 5.66 2.55 7.90
CA VAL A 28 4.89 2.17 9.09
C VAL A 28 4.21 3.37 9.72
N LEU A 29 4.79 4.55 9.57
CA LEU A 29 4.19 5.76 10.15
C LEU A 29 2.88 6.13 9.48
N GLY A 30 2.63 5.63 8.26
CA GLY A 30 1.37 5.87 7.57
C GLY A 30 0.32 4.82 7.84
N VAL A 31 0.63 3.80 8.62
CA VAL A 31 -0.28 2.70 8.88
C VAL A 31 -0.97 2.92 10.21
N ARG A 32 -2.31 2.92 10.18
CA ARG A 32 -3.11 3.07 11.40
C ARG A 32 -3.53 1.73 11.98
N ASP A 33 -3.73 0.73 11.13
CA ASP A 33 -4.16 -0.57 11.59
C ASP A 33 -3.94 -1.58 10.46
N ILE A 34 -3.93 -2.85 10.82
CA ILE A 34 -3.87 -3.95 9.86
C ILE A 34 -4.99 -4.89 10.22
N LEU A 35 -5.85 -5.19 9.25
CA LEU A 35 -7.02 -5.99 9.50
C LEU A 35 -6.98 -7.27 8.68
N GLY A 36 -7.46 -8.34 9.25
CA GLY A 36 -7.73 -9.54 8.49
C GLY A 36 -8.97 -9.34 7.64
N GLU A 37 -9.58 -10.43 7.24
CA GLU A 37 -10.76 -10.35 6.40
C GLU A 37 -11.88 -9.60 7.11
N GLN A 38 -12.53 -8.67 6.41
CA GLN A 38 -13.59 -7.86 6.96
C GLN A 38 -14.82 -7.93 6.07
N ALA A 39 -15.99 -7.76 6.68
CA ALA A 39 -17.23 -7.64 5.92
C ALA A 39 -17.28 -6.24 5.32
N ILE A 40 -17.45 -6.15 4.02
CA ILE A 40 -17.45 -4.89 3.30
C ILE A 40 -18.83 -4.67 2.70
N THR A 41 -19.40 -3.49 2.97
CA THR A 41 -20.69 -3.11 2.41
C THR A 41 -20.45 -2.32 1.14
N ARG A 42 -21.02 -2.79 0.03
CA ARG A 42 -20.84 -2.11 -1.24
C ARG A 42 -21.52 -0.75 -1.22
N ILE A 43 -20.87 0.21 -1.88
CA ILE A 43 -21.41 1.56 -2.03
C ILE A 43 -21.96 1.66 -3.45
N PRO A 44 -23.28 1.87 -3.62
CA PRO A 44 -23.85 1.95 -4.97
C PRO A 44 -23.22 3.07 -5.78
N LEU A 45 -22.96 2.79 -7.05
CA LEU A 45 -22.45 3.77 -8.01
C LEU A 45 -21.05 4.29 -7.69
N ALA A 46 -20.35 3.67 -6.77
CA ALA A 46 -18.97 4.05 -6.50
C ALA A 46 -18.05 3.60 -7.63
N PRO A 47 -16.92 4.29 -7.84
CA PRO A 47 -15.94 3.83 -8.83
C PRO A 47 -15.46 2.41 -8.54
N PRO A 48 -14.99 1.69 -9.57
CA PRO A 48 -14.56 0.29 -9.37
C PRO A 48 -13.47 0.12 -8.33
N GLU A 49 -12.64 1.14 -8.11
CA GLU A 49 -11.57 1.06 -7.13
C GLU A 49 -12.10 1.01 -5.70
N ILE A 50 -13.30 1.52 -5.48
CA ILE A 50 -13.88 1.52 -4.15
C ILE A 50 -14.66 0.22 -3.97
N ALA A 51 -14.13 -0.66 -3.12
CA ALA A 51 -14.81 -1.92 -2.84
C ALA A 51 -16.06 -1.72 -1.99
N GLY A 52 -16.06 -0.67 -1.17
CA GLY A 52 -17.19 -0.39 -0.31
C GLY A 52 -16.73 0.29 0.97
N SER A 53 -17.47 0.03 2.04
CA SER A 53 -17.12 0.57 3.34
C SER A 53 -17.13 -0.52 4.38
N LEU A 54 -16.43 -0.30 5.47
CA LEU A 54 -16.46 -1.19 6.61
C LEU A 54 -16.49 -0.37 7.88
N ASN A 55 -16.88 -1.02 8.97
CA ASN A 55 -16.94 -0.35 10.26
C ASN A 55 -15.74 -0.79 11.08
N LEU A 56 -14.95 0.17 11.53
CA LEU A 56 -13.80 -0.08 12.38
C LEU A 56 -13.99 0.65 13.69
N ARG A 57 -14.38 -0.09 14.69
CA ARG A 57 -14.59 0.47 16.06
C ARG A 57 -15.49 1.68 16.03
N GLY A 58 -16.59 1.59 15.30
CA GLY A 58 -17.57 2.67 15.23
C GLY A 58 -17.28 3.74 14.19
N ARG A 59 -16.19 3.63 13.47
CA ARG A 59 -15.85 4.57 12.40
C ARG A 59 -16.05 3.91 11.04
N ILE A 60 -16.57 4.70 10.10
CA ILE A 60 -16.75 4.22 8.73
C ILE A 60 -15.44 4.40 8.00
N VAL A 61 -14.96 3.32 7.38
CA VAL A 61 -13.72 3.31 6.64
C VAL A 61 -14.03 2.92 5.21
N THR A 62 -13.50 3.68 4.26
CA THR A 62 -13.68 3.38 2.83
C THR A 62 -12.65 2.34 2.43
N ALA A 63 -13.11 1.25 1.83
CA ALA A 63 -12.24 0.17 1.38
C ALA A 63 -11.86 0.38 -0.09
N ILE A 64 -10.56 0.41 -0.35
CA ILE A 64 -10.01 0.61 -1.69
C ILE A 64 -9.40 -0.71 -2.14
N ASP A 65 -9.85 -1.20 -3.29
CA ASP A 65 -9.29 -2.42 -3.87
C ASP A 65 -8.02 -2.06 -4.63
N LEU A 66 -6.86 -2.40 -4.09
CA LEU A 66 -5.61 -2.01 -4.71
C LEU A 66 -5.40 -2.66 -6.07
N ARG A 67 -5.88 -3.88 -6.28
CA ARG A 67 -5.76 -4.47 -7.61
C ARG A 67 -6.49 -3.63 -8.63
N ARG A 68 -7.69 -3.15 -8.27
CA ARG A 68 -8.45 -2.27 -9.19
C ARG A 68 -7.79 -0.92 -9.34
N ARG A 69 -7.30 -0.38 -8.24
CA ARG A 69 -6.65 0.93 -8.27
C ARG A 69 -5.41 0.90 -9.17
N LEU A 70 -4.69 -0.22 -9.15
CA LEU A 70 -3.48 -0.40 -9.95
C LEU A 70 -3.79 -0.98 -11.32
N GLN A 71 -5.06 -1.16 -11.66
CA GLN A 71 -5.48 -1.70 -12.95
C GLN A 71 -4.95 -3.11 -13.19
N LEU A 72 -4.92 -3.90 -12.13
CA LEU A 72 -4.48 -5.29 -12.20
C LEU A 72 -5.70 -6.20 -12.25
N PRO A 73 -5.53 -7.47 -12.66
CA PRO A 73 -6.65 -8.39 -12.65
C PRO A 73 -7.25 -8.54 -11.26
N ALA A 74 -8.56 -8.77 -11.21
CA ALA A 74 -9.25 -8.92 -9.95
C ALA A 74 -8.72 -10.14 -9.20
N ALA A 75 -8.83 -10.09 -7.86
CA ALA A 75 -8.43 -11.21 -7.04
C ALA A 75 -9.32 -12.42 -7.32
N PRO A 76 -8.78 -13.64 -7.23
CA PRO A 76 -9.61 -14.82 -7.42
C PRO A 76 -10.79 -14.85 -6.46
N SER A 77 -11.90 -15.38 -6.94
CA SER A 77 -13.10 -15.46 -6.14
C SER A 77 -12.88 -16.36 -4.93
N GLY A 78 -13.37 -15.92 -3.78
CA GLY A 78 -13.23 -16.71 -2.55
C GLY A 78 -11.92 -16.53 -1.82
N GLU A 79 -10.99 -15.77 -2.38
CA GLU A 79 -9.72 -15.54 -1.73
C GLU A 79 -9.88 -14.52 -0.61
N LYS A 80 -9.29 -14.81 0.54
CA LYS A 80 -9.34 -13.90 1.68
C LYS A 80 -8.33 -12.78 1.47
N ARG A 81 -8.72 -11.60 1.83
CA ARG A 81 -7.86 -10.43 1.65
C ARG A 81 -7.70 -9.72 2.98
N MET A 82 -6.57 -9.04 3.11
CA MET A 82 -6.26 -8.26 4.30
C MET A 82 -6.34 -6.78 3.93
N SER A 83 -6.34 -5.94 4.95
CA SER A 83 -6.39 -4.49 4.73
C SER A 83 -5.30 -3.81 5.53
N VAL A 84 -4.76 -2.76 4.93
CA VAL A 84 -3.87 -1.83 5.64
C VAL A 84 -4.65 -0.53 5.74
N VAL A 85 -4.91 -0.07 6.97
CA VAL A 85 -5.68 1.15 7.19
C VAL A 85 -4.75 2.34 7.25
N ALA A 86 -5.04 3.34 6.43
CA ALA A 86 -4.26 4.58 6.38
C ALA A 86 -5.20 5.77 6.49
N GLU A 87 -4.66 6.90 6.86
CA GLU A 87 -5.45 8.12 7.01
C GLU A 87 -4.98 9.16 6.02
N GLN A 88 -5.94 9.86 5.42
CA GLN A 88 -5.64 10.95 4.52
C GLN A 88 -6.72 12.01 4.67
N GLY A 89 -6.31 13.25 4.97
CA GLY A 89 -7.25 14.34 5.09
C GLY A 89 -8.30 14.12 6.17
N GLY A 90 -7.96 13.44 7.25
CA GLY A 90 -8.88 13.17 8.33
C GLY A 90 -9.79 11.98 8.10
N GLU A 91 -9.67 11.32 6.94
CA GLU A 91 -10.50 10.17 6.60
C GLU A 91 -9.68 8.90 6.67
N LEU A 92 -10.32 7.81 7.07
CA LEU A 92 -9.67 6.51 7.11
C LEU A 92 -10.02 5.72 5.86
N TYR A 93 -8.99 5.04 5.34
CA TYR A 93 -9.12 4.19 4.16
C TYR A 93 -8.49 2.84 4.45
N ALA A 94 -9.16 1.78 4.02
CA ALA A 94 -8.63 0.43 4.14
C ALA A 94 -8.17 -0.02 2.76
N LEU A 95 -6.87 -0.21 2.60
CA LEU A 95 -6.30 -0.65 1.34
C LEU A 95 -6.36 -2.17 1.32
N LEU A 96 -7.19 -2.73 0.44
CA LEU A 96 -7.33 -4.18 0.34
C LEU A 96 -6.15 -4.73 -0.44
N VAL A 97 -5.43 -5.64 0.19
CA VAL A 97 -4.24 -6.26 -0.41
C VAL A 97 -4.40 -7.77 -0.35
N ASP A 98 -3.54 -8.48 -1.06
CA ASP A 98 -3.64 -9.93 -1.06
C ASP A 98 -3.20 -10.50 0.26
N GLN A 99 -2.10 -9.99 0.79
CA GLN A 99 -1.56 -10.46 2.05
C GLN A 99 -0.64 -9.43 2.65
N VAL A 100 -0.68 -9.31 3.98
CA VAL A 100 0.28 -8.49 4.71
C VAL A 100 1.32 -9.45 5.27
N SER A 101 2.57 -9.10 5.07
CA SER A 101 3.68 -9.95 5.52
C SER A 101 4.34 -9.33 6.74
N GLU A 102 5.65 -9.31 6.77
CA GLU A 102 6.37 -8.87 7.96
C GLU A 102 6.66 -7.38 7.89
N VAL A 103 7.06 -6.84 9.03
CA VAL A 103 7.57 -5.48 9.12
C VAL A 103 9.07 -5.55 8.88
N MET A 104 9.58 -4.69 7.99
CA MET A 104 10.99 -4.71 7.64
C MET A 104 11.61 -3.34 7.87
N SER A 105 12.83 -3.36 8.39
CA SER A 105 13.66 -2.16 8.50
C SER A 105 14.64 -2.16 7.36
N LEU A 106 14.66 -1.10 6.58
CA LEU A 106 15.55 -1.01 5.41
C LEU A 106 16.34 0.29 5.48
N LYS A 107 17.59 0.23 5.06
CA LYS A 107 18.46 1.39 5.13
C LYS A 107 18.11 2.40 4.06
N SER A 108 18.09 3.67 4.42
CA SER A 108 17.79 4.73 3.47
C SER A 108 18.78 4.73 2.30
N SER A 109 20.02 4.36 2.56
CA SER A 109 21.04 4.32 1.51
C SER A 109 20.76 3.27 0.46
N ALA A 110 19.93 2.29 0.75
CA ALA A 110 19.59 1.24 -0.21
C ALA A 110 18.38 1.58 -1.07
N PHE A 111 17.73 2.70 -0.80
CA PHE A 111 16.55 3.12 -1.55
C PHE A 111 16.98 3.57 -2.95
N GLU A 112 16.26 3.12 -3.97
CA GLU A 112 16.57 3.43 -5.35
C GLU A 112 15.37 4.02 -6.05
N GLN A 113 15.65 4.76 -7.13
CA GLN A 113 14.59 5.27 -7.97
C GLN A 113 13.95 4.11 -8.74
N ASN A 114 12.75 4.33 -9.23
CA ASN A 114 12.04 3.31 -9.98
C ASN A 114 12.87 2.90 -11.19
N PRO A 115 13.16 1.61 -11.35
CA PRO A 115 13.93 1.16 -12.52
C PRO A 115 13.06 1.21 -13.77
N PRO A 116 13.68 1.34 -14.95
CA PRO A 116 12.92 1.36 -16.20
C PRO A 116 12.11 0.10 -16.44
N THR A 117 12.48 -1.00 -15.79
CA THR A 117 11.76 -2.26 -15.94
C THR A 117 10.46 -2.29 -15.17
N LEU A 118 10.24 -1.34 -14.25
CA LEU A 118 8.99 -1.28 -13.51
C LEU A 118 7.89 -0.78 -14.44
N THR A 119 6.76 -1.48 -14.47
CA THR A 119 5.66 -1.09 -15.35
C THR A 119 5.15 0.29 -14.99
N LYS A 120 4.53 0.95 -15.96
CA LYS A 120 4.00 2.29 -15.74
C LYS A 120 2.96 2.31 -14.63
N THR A 121 2.17 1.27 -14.55
CA THR A 121 1.13 1.19 -13.53
C THR A 121 1.74 1.23 -12.13
N TRP A 122 2.76 0.41 -11.90
CA TRP A 122 3.41 0.41 -10.60
C TRP A 122 4.20 1.70 -10.36
N ALA A 123 4.88 2.18 -11.40
CA ALA A 123 5.68 3.40 -11.27
C ALA A 123 4.82 4.61 -10.89
N ALA A 124 3.58 4.65 -11.35
CA ALA A 124 2.69 5.77 -11.05
C ALA A 124 2.38 5.89 -9.56
N PHE A 125 2.45 4.79 -8.81
CA PHE A 125 2.11 4.78 -7.40
C PHE A 125 3.29 4.41 -6.51
N SER A 126 4.50 4.49 -7.03
CA SER A 126 5.71 4.13 -6.31
C SER A 126 6.57 5.36 -6.07
N THR A 127 7.12 5.47 -4.86
CA THR A 127 8.11 6.52 -4.60
C THR A 127 9.52 6.04 -4.91
N GLY A 128 9.69 4.74 -5.07
CA GLY A 128 10.98 4.13 -5.35
C GLY A 128 10.95 2.67 -4.97
N VAL A 129 12.11 2.04 -4.99
CA VAL A 129 12.19 0.61 -4.75
C VAL A 129 13.37 0.27 -3.86
N TYR A 130 13.31 -0.92 -3.27
CA TYR A 130 14.46 -1.55 -2.63
C TYR A 130 14.71 -2.87 -3.33
N ARG A 131 15.97 -3.18 -3.58
CA ARG A 131 16.33 -4.49 -4.15
C ARG A 131 16.61 -5.43 -3.00
N LEU A 132 15.71 -6.36 -2.79
CA LEU A 132 15.91 -7.40 -1.82
C LEU A 132 16.42 -8.63 -2.55
N ASP A 133 16.86 -9.60 -1.77
CA ASP A 133 17.44 -10.81 -2.32
C ASP A 133 16.49 -11.47 -3.33
N GLY A 134 16.76 -11.28 -4.62
CA GLY A 134 15.96 -11.87 -5.69
C GLY A 134 14.63 -11.21 -5.96
N ARG A 135 14.31 -10.09 -5.32
CA ARG A 135 13.01 -9.44 -5.49
C ARG A 135 13.15 -7.94 -5.40
N LEU A 136 12.19 -7.26 -6.03
CA LEU A 136 12.03 -5.82 -5.84
C LEU A 136 10.91 -5.57 -4.85
N LEU A 137 11.14 -4.68 -3.90
CA LEU A 137 10.09 -4.19 -3.02
C LEU A 137 9.73 -2.81 -3.52
N VAL A 138 8.48 -2.63 -3.92
CA VAL A 138 7.98 -1.35 -4.42
C VAL A 138 7.42 -0.56 -3.26
N VAL A 139 7.95 0.63 -3.01
CA VAL A 139 7.44 1.48 -1.92
C VAL A 139 6.24 2.26 -2.45
N LEU A 140 5.09 2.01 -1.85
CA LEU A 140 3.85 2.61 -2.31
C LEU A 140 3.69 4.04 -1.81
N ASP A 141 3.23 4.89 -2.69
CA ASP A 141 2.88 6.27 -2.35
C ASP A 141 1.40 6.27 -1.97
N VAL A 142 1.13 6.21 -0.67
CA VAL A 142 -0.23 6.11 -0.18
C VAL A 142 -1.04 7.34 -0.58
N GLY A 143 -0.41 8.51 -0.56
CA GLY A 143 -1.09 9.72 -0.98
C GLY A 143 -1.63 9.63 -2.39
N LYS A 144 -0.81 9.13 -3.31
CA LYS A 144 -1.25 8.96 -4.70
C LYS A 144 -2.30 7.88 -4.82
N LEU A 145 -2.17 6.80 -4.05
CA LEU A 145 -3.17 5.74 -4.09
C LEU A 145 -4.54 6.25 -3.66
N LEU A 146 -4.57 7.16 -2.70
CA LEU A 146 -5.82 7.65 -2.14
C LEU A 146 -6.34 8.89 -2.84
N ASN A 147 -5.60 9.44 -3.79
CA ASN A 147 -6.00 10.67 -4.46
C ASN A 147 -6.91 10.36 -5.65
N MET A 148 -8.06 9.74 -5.35
CA MET A 148 -8.99 9.36 -6.40
C MET A 148 -10.06 10.42 -6.64
N ALA A 149 -10.31 11.25 -5.65
CA ALA A 149 -11.35 12.27 -5.77
C ALA A 149 -11.02 13.24 -6.87
N ASP A 150 -9.73 13.51 -7.09
CA ASP A 150 -9.32 14.45 -8.12
C ASP A 150 -9.48 13.89 -9.51
N ALA A 151 -9.63 12.60 -9.64
CA ALA A 151 -9.81 11.98 -10.94
C ALA A 151 -11.24 12.07 -11.42
N GLY A 152 -12.16 12.40 -10.54
CA GLY A 152 -13.59 12.43 -10.86
C GLY A 152 -14.12 13.78 -11.24
#